data_81dbd5739ad5434a3cc10d92642ccfd1
#
_entry.id   81dbd5739ad5434a3cc10d92642ccfd1
#
_cell.length_a   1.000
_cell.length_b   1.000
_cell.length_c   1.000
_cell.angle_alpha   90.00
_cell.angle_beta   90.00
_cell.angle_gamma   90.00
#
_symmetry.space_group_name_H-M   'P 1'
#
loop_
_entity.id
_entity.type
_entity.pdbx_description
1 polymer ?
#
loop_
_entity_poly.entity_id
_entity_poly.type
_entity_poly.pdbx_seq_one_letter_code
_entity_poly.pdbx_strand_id
1 'polypeptide(L)'
;MLTLTNIQVSYEGSRILRDVSLKVAPGQVVCLMGRNGVGKTTTLKAIMGLVQADSGSVKLGDTELTSLKPDARARHGLGYVPQGRDIFPNLTVMENLRIGAVAQGKKLNGEVERVFTLFPILKEMTERKGGVLSGGQQQQLAIGRALLTSPKVLLLDEPTEGIQPNIIDQIGETIKKLRTHGFNPGVQPYVEEMGDPLKQLRKEAKIGILLVEQYLDFCMEVGDCFYIMDRGNIVAHGNIGELNDEIVKQHLTV
;
A
#
# COMPACT_ATOMS: atom_id res chain seq x y z
N MET A 1 -12.71 1.18 -5.18
CA MET A 1 -12.35 2.42 -4.45
C MET A 1 -12.37 2.11 -2.96
N LEU A 2 -11.32 2.45 -2.23
CA LEU A 2 -11.32 2.46 -0.75
C LEU A 2 -11.85 3.81 -0.29
N THR A 3 -12.75 3.82 0.69
CA THR A 3 -13.32 5.04 1.27
C THR A 3 -13.32 4.93 2.79
N LEU A 4 -12.72 5.90 3.44
CA LEU A 4 -12.82 6.13 4.88
C LEU A 4 -13.73 7.32 5.12
N THR A 5 -14.62 7.21 6.08
CA THR A 5 -15.55 8.29 6.45
C THR A 5 -15.56 8.44 7.95
N ASN A 6 -15.08 9.59 8.42
CA ASN A 6 -15.11 10.03 9.84
C ASN A 6 -14.58 8.98 10.82
N ILE A 7 -13.46 8.34 10.49
CA ILE A 7 -12.83 7.33 11.34
C ILE A 7 -12.26 7.97 12.59
N GLN A 8 -12.70 7.47 13.75
CA GLN A 8 -12.17 7.82 15.06
C GLN A 8 -11.54 6.58 15.70
N VAL A 9 -10.39 6.77 16.34
CA VAL A 9 -9.70 5.71 17.09
C VAL A 9 -9.12 6.29 18.36
N SER A 10 -9.33 5.58 19.47
CA SER A 10 -8.73 5.91 20.77
C SER A 10 -7.89 4.73 21.29
N TYR A 11 -6.79 5.04 21.97
CA TYR A 11 -6.01 4.09 22.76
C TYR A 11 -6.07 4.52 24.23
N GLU A 12 -6.55 3.65 25.10
CA GLU A 12 -6.59 3.89 26.56
C GLU A 12 -7.20 5.27 26.92
N GLY A 13 -8.27 5.66 26.21
CA GLY A 13 -8.94 6.95 26.42
C GLY A 13 -8.30 8.14 25.70
N SER A 14 -7.13 7.97 25.09
CA SER A 14 -6.47 9.01 24.30
C SER A 14 -6.91 8.93 22.84
N ARG A 15 -7.54 9.97 22.31
CA ARG A 15 -8.03 10.01 20.92
C ARG A 15 -6.86 10.26 19.95
N ILE A 16 -6.56 9.25 19.13
CA ILE A 16 -5.47 9.29 18.15
C ILE A 16 -5.97 9.73 16.77
N LEU A 17 -7.11 9.19 16.30
CA LEU A 17 -7.74 9.65 15.06
C LEU A 17 -9.04 10.40 15.37
N ARG A 18 -9.22 11.51 14.65
CA ARG A 18 -10.33 12.45 14.85
C ARG A 18 -10.99 12.74 13.49
N ASP A 19 -12.05 12.01 13.16
CA ASP A 19 -12.85 12.20 11.95
C ASP A 19 -12.05 12.07 10.64
N VAL A 20 -11.11 11.11 10.58
CA VAL A 20 -10.27 10.89 9.39
C VAL A 20 -11.13 10.39 8.23
N SER A 21 -11.12 11.15 7.14
CA SER A 21 -11.80 10.80 5.89
C SER A 21 -10.83 10.91 4.73
N LEU A 22 -10.75 9.85 3.91
CA LEU A 22 -9.94 9.82 2.69
C LEU A 22 -10.48 8.82 1.69
N LYS A 23 -10.05 8.92 0.44
CA LYS A 23 -10.43 8.02 -0.65
C LYS A 23 -9.20 7.60 -1.45
N VAL A 24 -9.21 6.34 -1.90
CA VAL A 24 -8.21 5.79 -2.81
C VAL A 24 -8.93 5.12 -3.97
N ALA A 25 -8.81 5.68 -5.16
CA ALA A 25 -9.41 5.11 -6.36
C ALA A 25 -8.54 3.98 -6.96
N PRO A 26 -9.12 3.05 -7.73
CA PRO A 26 -8.35 2.08 -8.49
C PRO A 26 -7.33 2.77 -9.41
N GLY A 27 -6.07 2.35 -9.37
CA GLY A 27 -4.99 2.95 -10.17
C GLY A 27 -4.58 4.34 -9.73
N GLN A 28 -4.85 4.72 -8.48
CA GLN A 28 -4.43 5.97 -7.89
C GLN A 28 -3.43 5.70 -6.76
N VAL A 29 -2.38 6.51 -6.69
CA VAL A 29 -1.45 6.57 -5.56
C VAL A 29 -1.81 7.78 -4.70
N VAL A 30 -2.24 7.53 -3.49
CA VAL A 30 -2.60 8.55 -2.50
C VAL A 30 -1.54 8.56 -1.42
N CYS A 31 -0.86 9.69 -1.24
CA CYS A 31 0.15 9.88 -0.21
C CYS A 31 -0.48 10.44 1.07
N LEU A 32 -0.39 9.71 2.18
CA LEU A 32 -0.76 10.18 3.51
C LEU A 32 0.50 10.64 4.23
N MET A 33 0.67 11.94 4.32
CA MET A 33 1.85 12.59 4.87
C MET A 33 1.58 13.22 6.22
N GLY A 34 2.63 13.55 6.96
CA GLY A 34 2.57 14.19 8.26
C GLY A 34 3.73 13.75 9.14
N ARG A 35 3.93 14.46 10.25
CA ARG A 35 5.00 14.18 11.22
C ARG A 35 4.84 12.83 11.89
N ASN A 36 5.87 12.41 12.62
CA ASN A 36 5.79 11.19 13.44
C ASN A 36 4.75 11.36 14.56
N GLY A 37 4.01 10.28 14.85
CA GLY A 37 3.02 10.25 15.93
C GLY A 37 1.69 10.93 15.62
N VAL A 38 1.46 11.48 14.41
CA VAL A 38 0.19 12.17 14.08
C VAL A 38 -0.98 11.23 13.78
N GLY A 39 -0.74 9.90 13.66
CA GLY A 39 -1.80 8.91 13.43
C GLY A 39 -1.76 8.17 12.10
N LYS A 40 -0.74 8.37 11.24
CA LYS A 40 -0.65 7.75 9.90
C LYS A 40 -0.74 6.22 9.95
N THR A 41 0.17 5.57 10.69
CA THR A 41 0.17 4.11 10.89
C THR A 41 -1.12 3.62 11.55
N THR A 42 -1.68 4.39 12.50
CA THR A 42 -2.98 4.07 13.13
C THR A 42 -4.11 4.07 12.10
N THR A 43 -4.07 4.98 11.13
CA THR A 43 -5.03 5.01 10.01
C THR A 43 -4.94 3.72 9.19
N LEU A 44 -3.74 3.27 8.82
CA LEU A 44 -3.56 1.99 8.11
C LEU A 44 -4.04 0.79 8.94
N LYS A 45 -3.71 0.77 10.24
CA LYS A 45 -4.17 -0.29 11.15
C LYS A 45 -5.70 -0.30 11.30
N ALA A 46 -6.35 0.86 11.33
CA ALA A 46 -7.81 0.96 11.36
C ALA A 46 -8.44 0.46 10.05
N ILE A 47 -7.84 0.78 8.89
CA ILE A 47 -8.27 0.23 7.58
C ILE A 47 -8.16 -1.29 7.57
N MET A 48 -7.07 -1.85 8.07
CA MET A 48 -6.86 -3.30 8.14
C MET A 48 -7.70 -4.00 9.22
N GLY A 49 -8.28 -3.25 10.15
CA GLY A 49 -9.01 -3.80 11.30
C GLY A 49 -8.09 -4.41 12.37
N LEU A 50 -6.81 -4.05 12.36
CA LEU A 50 -5.84 -4.38 13.41
C LEU A 50 -6.07 -3.53 14.67
N VAL A 51 -6.71 -2.38 14.48
CA VAL A 51 -7.22 -1.51 15.54
C VAL A 51 -8.69 -1.25 15.24
N GLN A 52 -9.53 -1.38 16.25
CA GLN A 52 -10.96 -1.12 16.13
C GLN A 52 -11.21 0.39 16.07
N ALA A 53 -12.01 0.84 15.11
CA ALA A 53 -12.50 2.20 15.09
C ALA A 53 -13.63 2.39 16.12
N ASP A 54 -13.59 3.49 16.85
CA ASP A 54 -14.66 3.88 17.80
C ASP A 54 -15.93 4.28 17.04
N SER A 55 -15.75 4.92 15.87
CA SER A 55 -16.81 5.35 14.98
C SER A 55 -16.30 5.51 13.54
N GLY A 56 -17.21 5.74 12.60
CA GLY A 56 -16.92 5.93 11.20
C GLY A 56 -17.12 4.67 10.39
N SER A 57 -16.71 4.71 9.12
CA SER A 57 -16.92 3.62 8.15
C SER A 57 -15.70 3.43 7.26
N VAL A 58 -15.34 2.17 7.00
CA VAL A 58 -14.33 1.74 6.03
C VAL A 58 -15.02 0.91 4.97
N LYS A 59 -15.03 1.38 3.72
CA LYS A 59 -15.64 0.66 2.58
C LYS A 59 -14.64 0.36 1.49
N LEU A 60 -14.78 -0.82 0.87
CA LEU A 60 -14.06 -1.17 -0.36
C LEU A 60 -15.07 -1.47 -1.47
N GLY A 61 -15.21 -0.53 -2.42
CA GLY A 61 -16.37 -0.50 -3.32
C GLY A 61 -17.66 -0.34 -2.53
N ASP A 62 -18.62 -1.24 -2.76
CA ASP A 62 -19.89 -1.27 -2.05
C ASP A 62 -19.83 -2.10 -0.74
N THR A 63 -18.71 -2.76 -0.48
CA THR A 63 -18.56 -3.65 0.68
C THR A 63 -18.15 -2.85 1.92
N GLU A 64 -18.96 -2.92 2.98
CA GLU A 64 -18.63 -2.38 4.30
C GLU A 64 -17.64 -3.30 5.02
N LEU A 65 -16.49 -2.76 5.44
CA LEU A 65 -15.43 -3.53 6.08
C LEU A 65 -15.30 -3.26 7.58
N THR A 66 -15.92 -2.22 8.12
CA THR A 66 -15.67 -1.69 9.47
C THR A 66 -15.77 -2.75 10.57
N SER A 67 -16.76 -3.64 10.49
CA SER A 67 -16.97 -4.72 11.46
C SER A 67 -16.21 -6.02 11.14
N LEU A 68 -15.56 -6.11 9.97
CA LEU A 68 -14.87 -7.32 9.56
C LEU A 68 -13.51 -7.46 10.26
N LYS A 69 -13.13 -8.70 10.56
CA LYS A 69 -11.80 -9.06 11.07
C LYS A 69 -10.71 -8.83 10.00
N PRO A 70 -9.43 -8.64 10.40
CA PRO A 70 -8.33 -8.36 9.46
C PRO A 70 -8.19 -9.37 8.33
N ASP A 71 -8.33 -10.66 8.62
CA ASP A 71 -8.26 -11.75 7.63
C ASP A 71 -9.39 -11.66 6.58
N ALA A 72 -10.61 -11.29 7.00
CA ALA A 72 -11.71 -11.07 6.09
C ALA A 72 -11.46 -9.83 5.20
N ARG A 73 -10.96 -8.73 5.77
CA ARG A 73 -10.61 -7.52 5.00
C ARG A 73 -9.53 -7.82 3.96
N ALA A 74 -8.51 -8.61 4.31
CA ALA A 74 -7.49 -9.07 3.37
C ALA A 74 -8.11 -9.90 2.23
N ARG A 75 -9.04 -10.83 2.53
CA ARG A 75 -9.76 -11.59 1.50
C ARG A 75 -10.65 -10.73 0.60
N HIS A 76 -11.14 -9.60 1.07
CA HIS A 76 -11.88 -8.64 0.23
C HIS A 76 -10.97 -7.83 -0.71
N GLY A 77 -9.64 -7.87 -0.50
CA GLY A 77 -8.65 -7.28 -1.38
C GLY A 77 -7.86 -6.12 -0.78
N LEU A 78 -7.69 -6.07 0.54
CA LEU A 78 -6.71 -5.18 1.17
C LEU A 78 -5.38 -5.92 1.32
N GLY A 79 -4.29 -5.35 0.76
CA GLY A 79 -2.92 -5.74 1.02
C GLY A 79 -2.25 -4.74 1.96
N TYR A 80 -1.37 -5.21 2.84
CA TYR A 80 -0.69 -4.33 3.80
C TYR A 80 0.78 -4.71 3.95
N VAL A 81 1.63 -3.72 3.84
CA VAL A 81 3.06 -3.80 4.17
C VAL A 81 3.30 -2.82 5.32
N PRO A 82 3.48 -3.30 6.55
CA PRO A 82 3.71 -2.46 7.71
C PRO A 82 5.11 -1.87 7.73
N GLN A 83 5.29 -0.80 8.51
CA GLN A 83 6.60 -0.32 8.92
C GLN A 83 7.40 -1.48 9.54
N GLY A 84 8.69 -1.61 9.21
CA GLY A 84 9.49 -2.75 9.67
C GLY A 84 9.36 -4.03 8.83
N ARG A 85 8.53 -4.01 7.75
CA ARG A 85 8.45 -5.05 6.70
C ARG A 85 7.75 -6.35 7.12
N ASP A 86 7.84 -6.78 8.37
CA ASP A 86 7.24 -8.00 8.97
C ASP A 86 7.44 -9.26 8.10
N ILE A 87 8.65 -9.45 7.56
CA ILE A 87 8.99 -10.70 6.87
C ILE A 87 9.20 -11.83 7.89
N PHE A 88 9.12 -13.07 7.42
CA PHE A 88 9.46 -14.24 8.22
C PHE A 88 10.96 -14.53 8.10
N PRO A 89 11.80 -14.14 9.09
CA PRO A 89 13.26 -14.15 8.93
C PRO A 89 13.84 -15.57 8.80
N ASN A 90 13.20 -16.57 9.38
CA ASN A 90 13.64 -17.96 9.35
C ASN A 90 13.17 -18.73 8.11
N LEU A 91 12.21 -18.20 7.37
CA LEU A 91 11.74 -18.77 6.12
C LEU A 91 12.56 -18.24 4.94
N THR A 92 12.68 -19.05 3.89
CA THR A 92 13.30 -18.64 2.63
C THR A 92 12.48 -17.55 1.93
N VAL A 93 13.07 -16.89 0.94
CA VAL A 93 12.34 -15.92 0.07
C VAL A 93 11.12 -16.60 -0.56
N MET A 94 11.30 -17.81 -1.13
CA MET A 94 10.21 -18.55 -1.76
C MET A 94 9.10 -18.90 -0.75
N GLU A 95 9.45 -19.33 0.45
CA GLU A 95 8.47 -19.65 1.51
C GLU A 95 7.71 -18.40 1.97
N ASN A 96 8.40 -17.26 2.15
CA ASN A 96 7.75 -15.98 2.44
C ASN A 96 6.72 -15.60 1.37
N LEU A 97 7.06 -15.74 0.09
CA LEU A 97 6.16 -15.47 -1.02
C LEU A 97 4.96 -16.43 -1.03
N ARG A 98 5.19 -17.73 -0.76
CA ARG A 98 4.11 -18.74 -0.67
C ARG A 98 3.04 -18.39 0.35
N ILE A 99 3.43 -17.81 1.48
CA ILE A 99 2.46 -17.40 2.52
C ILE A 99 1.44 -16.40 1.94
N GLY A 100 1.88 -15.43 1.12
CA GLY A 100 0.97 -14.48 0.46
C GLY A 100 -0.09 -15.18 -0.41
N ALA A 101 0.31 -16.17 -1.19
CA ALA A 101 -0.61 -16.92 -2.05
C ALA A 101 -1.57 -17.83 -1.24
N VAL A 102 -1.04 -18.54 -0.25
CA VAL A 102 -1.82 -19.46 0.62
C VAL A 102 -2.88 -18.69 1.41
N ALA A 103 -2.61 -17.47 1.85
CA ALA A 103 -3.57 -16.62 2.55
C ALA A 103 -4.86 -16.37 1.74
N GLN A 104 -4.82 -16.52 0.42
CA GLN A 104 -5.97 -16.42 -0.49
C GLN A 104 -6.52 -17.79 -0.95
N GLY A 105 -6.04 -18.90 -0.38
CA GLY A 105 -6.42 -20.24 -0.81
C GLY A 105 -5.91 -20.61 -2.20
N LYS A 106 -4.94 -19.85 -2.75
CA LYS A 106 -4.39 -20.05 -4.08
C LYS A 106 -3.13 -20.92 -4.05
N LYS A 107 -2.97 -21.78 -5.06
CA LYS A 107 -1.67 -22.40 -5.33
C LYS A 107 -0.76 -21.37 -5.98
N LEU A 108 0.53 -21.44 -5.67
CA LEU A 108 1.55 -20.59 -6.28
C LEU A 108 1.77 -20.99 -7.75
N ASN A 109 0.96 -20.46 -8.65
CA ASN A 109 1.01 -20.77 -10.08
C ASN A 109 1.38 -19.50 -10.84
N GLY A 110 2.60 -19.40 -11.39
CA GLY A 110 2.98 -18.31 -12.31
C GLY A 110 2.94 -16.88 -11.72
N GLU A 111 2.21 -16.67 -10.65
CA GLU A 111 2.07 -15.36 -9.98
C GLU A 111 3.36 -14.93 -9.30
N VAL A 112 4.21 -15.87 -8.89
CA VAL A 112 5.53 -15.56 -8.34
C VAL A 112 6.48 -15.00 -9.41
N GLU A 113 6.37 -15.43 -10.67
CA GLU A 113 7.19 -14.88 -11.76
C GLU A 113 6.91 -13.39 -11.98
N ARG A 114 5.73 -12.92 -11.65
CA ARG A 114 5.37 -11.49 -11.67
C ARG A 114 6.10 -10.71 -10.60
N VAL A 115 6.19 -11.27 -9.41
CA VAL A 115 6.99 -10.67 -8.33
C VAL A 115 8.45 -10.60 -8.78
N PHE A 116 8.97 -11.65 -9.42
CA PHE A 116 10.34 -11.66 -9.94
C PHE A 116 10.54 -10.68 -11.10
N THR A 117 9.51 -10.41 -11.90
CA THR A 117 9.55 -9.36 -12.93
C THR A 117 9.64 -7.96 -12.31
N LEU A 118 8.96 -7.71 -11.18
CA LEU A 118 9.04 -6.45 -10.45
C LEU A 118 10.34 -6.34 -9.64
N PHE A 119 10.79 -7.45 -9.06
CA PHE A 119 11.94 -7.53 -8.16
C PHE A 119 12.87 -8.70 -8.55
N PRO A 120 13.68 -8.55 -9.65
CA PRO A 120 14.51 -9.63 -10.17
C PRO A 120 15.47 -10.25 -9.15
N ILE A 121 15.99 -9.42 -8.23
CA ILE A 121 16.92 -9.88 -7.19
C ILE A 121 16.33 -10.98 -6.30
N LEU A 122 15.01 -11.00 -6.09
CA LEU A 122 14.35 -12.03 -5.29
C LEU A 122 14.40 -13.40 -5.96
N LYS A 123 14.43 -13.45 -7.31
CA LYS A 123 14.55 -14.70 -8.06
C LYS A 123 15.91 -15.37 -7.82
N GLU A 124 16.97 -14.56 -7.75
CA GLU A 124 18.33 -15.04 -7.48
C GLU A 124 18.51 -15.55 -6.04
N MET A 125 17.59 -15.16 -5.14
CA MET A 125 17.70 -15.38 -3.69
C MET A 125 16.60 -16.30 -3.13
N THR A 126 15.90 -17.06 -3.98
CA THR A 126 14.73 -17.86 -3.59
C THR A 126 14.98 -18.79 -2.41
N GLU A 127 16.19 -19.38 -2.31
CA GLU A 127 16.58 -20.32 -1.27
C GLU A 127 17.22 -19.64 -0.04
N ARG A 128 17.46 -18.32 -0.08
CA ARG A 128 18.01 -17.58 1.05
C ARG A 128 16.93 -17.29 2.07
N LYS A 129 17.28 -17.35 3.36
CA LYS A 129 16.39 -16.94 4.45
C LYS A 129 16.14 -15.44 4.41
N GLY A 130 14.90 -15.01 4.70
CA GLY A 130 14.54 -13.60 4.72
C GLY A 130 15.42 -12.75 5.65
N GLY A 131 15.79 -13.30 6.80
CA GLY A 131 16.59 -12.57 7.81
C GLY A 131 18.02 -12.21 7.38
N VAL A 132 18.58 -12.83 6.32
CA VAL A 132 19.93 -12.51 5.82
C VAL A 132 19.91 -11.53 4.64
N LEU A 133 18.72 -11.10 4.19
CA LEU A 133 18.54 -10.12 3.15
C LEU A 133 18.87 -8.71 3.66
N SER A 134 19.35 -7.83 2.77
CA SER A 134 19.46 -6.40 3.07
C SER A 134 18.08 -5.78 3.35
N GLY A 135 18.05 -4.62 4.01
CA GLY A 135 16.79 -3.93 4.30
C GLY A 135 15.94 -3.67 3.06
N GLY A 136 16.57 -3.24 1.95
CA GLY A 136 15.85 -3.02 0.68
C GLY A 136 15.31 -4.30 0.07
N GLN A 137 16.07 -5.42 0.13
CA GLN A 137 15.60 -6.73 -0.35
C GLN A 137 14.44 -7.27 0.51
N GLN A 138 14.49 -7.05 1.82
CA GLN A 138 13.39 -7.39 2.72
C GLN A 138 12.12 -6.58 2.38
N GLN A 139 12.28 -5.30 2.04
CA GLN A 139 11.16 -4.45 1.61
C GLN A 139 10.54 -4.95 0.30
N GLN A 140 11.37 -5.29 -0.69
CA GLN A 140 10.91 -5.88 -1.94
C GLN A 140 10.19 -7.22 -1.70
N LEU A 141 10.70 -8.05 -0.79
CA LEU A 141 10.06 -9.31 -0.39
C LEU A 141 8.70 -9.08 0.28
N ALA A 142 8.61 -8.11 1.19
CA ALA A 142 7.35 -7.75 1.87
C ALA A 142 6.28 -7.25 0.89
N ILE A 143 6.66 -6.37 -0.06
CA ILE A 143 5.78 -5.90 -1.13
C ILE A 143 5.37 -7.07 -2.03
N GLY A 144 6.32 -7.91 -2.47
CA GLY A 144 6.05 -9.08 -3.30
C GLY A 144 5.06 -10.05 -2.64
N ARG A 145 5.24 -10.32 -1.34
CA ARG A 145 4.33 -11.15 -0.55
C ARG A 145 2.92 -10.55 -0.48
N ALA A 146 2.82 -9.24 -0.25
CA ALA A 146 1.53 -8.55 -0.22
C ALA A 146 0.84 -8.58 -1.59
N LEU A 147 1.57 -8.43 -2.70
CA LEU A 147 1.02 -8.50 -4.06
C LEU A 147 0.44 -9.88 -4.40
N LEU A 148 1.02 -10.96 -3.86
CA LEU A 148 0.51 -12.33 -4.08
C LEU A 148 -0.84 -12.58 -3.43
N THR A 149 -1.29 -11.71 -2.51
CA THR A 149 -2.69 -11.72 -2.05
C THR A 149 -3.67 -11.17 -3.09
N SER A 150 -3.20 -10.70 -4.25
CA SER A 150 -3.99 -10.06 -5.31
C SER A 150 -4.85 -8.89 -4.80
N PRO A 151 -4.23 -7.88 -4.17
CA PRO A 151 -4.97 -6.82 -3.54
C PRO A 151 -5.63 -5.88 -4.57
N LYS A 152 -6.80 -5.36 -4.23
CA LYS A 152 -7.45 -4.23 -4.92
C LYS A 152 -6.88 -2.89 -4.45
N VAL A 153 -6.47 -2.84 -3.18
CA VAL A 153 -5.79 -1.70 -2.56
C VAL A 153 -4.60 -2.20 -1.76
N LEU A 154 -3.44 -1.60 -2.00
CA LEU A 154 -2.19 -1.87 -1.30
C LEU A 154 -1.89 -0.71 -0.35
N LEU A 155 -1.74 -1.03 0.93
CA LEU A 155 -1.36 -0.10 1.99
C LEU A 155 0.13 -0.27 2.27
N LEU A 156 0.91 0.81 2.14
CA LEU A 156 2.35 0.83 2.38
C LEU A 156 2.67 1.82 3.51
N ASP A 157 3.32 1.34 4.55
CA ASP A 157 3.68 2.13 5.72
C ASP A 157 5.19 2.39 5.74
N GLU A 158 5.59 3.61 5.37
CA GLU A 158 6.97 4.10 5.29
C GLU A 158 7.92 3.14 4.53
N PRO A 159 7.59 2.77 3.26
CA PRO A 159 8.35 1.76 2.53
C PRO A 159 9.78 2.18 2.17
N THR A 160 10.13 3.46 2.30
CA THR A 160 11.49 3.97 1.99
C THR A 160 12.37 4.07 3.22
N GLU A 161 11.84 3.85 4.43
CA GLU A 161 12.59 4.02 5.68
C GLU A 161 13.79 3.08 5.78
N GLY A 162 14.98 3.65 5.99
CA GLY A 162 16.22 2.89 6.18
C GLY A 162 16.66 2.11 4.93
N ILE A 163 16.33 2.59 3.74
CA ILE A 163 16.61 1.95 2.46
C ILE A 163 17.56 2.81 1.62
N GLN A 164 18.41 2.15 0.84
CA GLN A 164 19.36 2.82 -0.05
C GLN A 164 18.62 3.49 -1.23
N PRO A 165 19.09 4.65 -1.74
CA PRO A 165 18.42 5.41 -2.81
C PRO A 165 18.07 4.59 -4.05
N ASN A 166 19.00 3.77 -4.53
CA ASN A 166 18.78 2.92 -5.72
C ASN A 166 17.64 1.91 -5.54
N ILE A 167 17.34 1.48 -4.32
CA ILE A 167 16.21 0.59 -4.04
C ILE A 167 14.91 1.40 -3.88
N ILE A 168 15.00 2.62 -3.36
CA ILE A 168 13.86 3.56 -3.33
C ILE A 168 13.37 3.80 -4.75
N ASP A 169 14.27 4.07 -5.71
CA ASP A 169 13.94 4.25 -7.12
C ASP A 169 13.21 3.00 -7.69
N GLN A 170 13.71 1.79 -7.38
CA GLN A 170 13.08 0.55 -7.82
C GLN A 170 11.66 0.36 -7.22
N ILE A 171 11.46 0.73 -5.97
CA ILE A 171 10.13 0.70 -5.33
C ILE A 171 9.22 1.73 -6.01
N GLY A 172 9.71 2.93 -6.30
CA GLY A 172 8.99 3.98 -7.02
C GLY A 172 8.51 3.50 -8.39
N GLU A 173 9.42 2.93 -9.18
CA GLU A 173 9.09 2.36 -10.49
C GLU A 173 8.06 1.21 -10.39
N THR A 174 8.16 0.39 -9.33
CA THR A 174 7.17 -0.66 -9.06
C THR A 174 5.79 -0.08 -8.75
N ILE A 175 5.72 0.96 -7.92
CA ILE A 175 4.47 1.66 -7.60
C ILE A 175 3.83 2.24 -8.87
N LYS A 176 4.63 2.90 -9.74
CA LYS A 176 4.16 3.44 -11.03
C LYS A 176 3.62 2.34 -11.95
N LYS A 177 4.30 1.19 -12.04
CA LYS A 177 3.83 0.03 -12.82
C LYS A 177 2.54 -0.54 -12.27
N LEU A 178 2.41 -0.72 -10.95
CA LEU A 178 1.20 -1.22 -10.30
C LEU A 178 0.02 -0.29 -10.50
N ARG A 179 0.23 1.03 -10.43
CA ARG A 179 -0.77 2.06 -10.71
C ARG A 179 -1.34 1.95 -12.12
N THR A 180 -0.47 1.80 -13.11
CA THR A 180 -0.84 1.85 -14.53
C THR A 180 -1.36 0.51 -15.05
N HIS A 181 -0.74 -0.59 -14.66
CA HIS A 181 -0.99 -1.93 -15.21
C HIS A 181 -1.61 -2.91 -14.22
N GLY A 182 -1.66 -2.56 -12.92
CA GLY A 182 -2.04 -3.50 -11.87
C GLY A 182 -1.01 -4.63 -11.69
N PHE A 183 -1.41 -5.64 -10.92
CA PHE A 183 -0.59 -6.84 -10.72
C PHE A 183 -1.03 -8.01 -11.62
N ASN A 184 -1.75 -7.74 -12.72
CA ASN A 184 -2.25 -8.78 -13.63
C ASN A 184 -1.37 -8.87 -14.90
N PRO A 185 -0.57 -9.94 -15.11
CA PRO A 185 0.36 -10.07 -16.24
C PRO A 185 -0.29 -10.57 -17.53
N GLY A 186 -1.54 -10.99 -17.48
CA GLY A 186 -2.28 -11.42 -18.68
C GLY A 186 -2.59 -10.27 -19.64
N VAL A 187 -2.33 -9.02 -19.22
CA VAL A 187 -2.56 -7.83 -20.06
C VAL A 187 -1.21 -7.33 -20.56
N GLN A 188 -0.71 -7.91 -21.63
CA GLN A 188 0.43 -7.36 -22.38
C GLN A 188 0.14 -5.94 -22.88
N PRO A 189 1.15 -5.04 -23.04
CA PRO A 189 0.94 -3.68 -23.53
C PRO A 189 0.28 -3.60 -24.93
N TYR A 190 0.14 -4.70 -25.64
CA TYR A 190 -0.47 -4.82 -26.97
C TYR A 190 -2.00 -4.69 -27.01
N VAL A 191 -2.67 -4.39 -25.88
CA VAL A 191 -4.14 -4.35 -25.81
C VAL A 191 -4.70 -2.95 -26.14
N GLU A 192 -3.90 -2.01 -26.63
CA GLU A 192 -4.42 -0.72 -27.09
C GLU A 192 -5.39 -0.80 -28.29
N GLU A 193 -5.34 -1.91 -29.04
CA GLU A 193 -6.18 -2.15 -30.22
C GLU A 193 -7.43 -3.01 -29.97
N MET A 194 -7.63 -3.54 -28.74
CA MET A 194 -8.77 -4.40 -28.43
C MET A 194 -9.90 -3.60 -27.76
N GLY A 195 -11.14 -3.88 -28.19
CA GLY A 195 -12.35 -3.10 -27.89
C GLY A 195 -12.73 -2.93 -26.40
N ASP A 196 -13.78 -2.15 -26.15
CA ASP A 196 -14.26 -1.65 -24.86
C ASP A 196 -14.34 -2.63 -23.67
N PRO A 197 -14.72 -3.93 -23.81
CA PRO A 197 -14.75 -4.85 -22.66
C PRO A 197 -13.40 -5.11 -22.01
N LEU A 198 -12.31 -5.11 -22.81
CA LEU A 198 -10.95 -5.32 -22.30
C LEU A 198 -10.38 -4.06 -21.67
N LYS A 199 -10.79 -2.88 -22.12
CA LYS A 199 -10.45 -1.62 -21.45
C LYS A 199 -11.08 -1.54 -20.05
N GLN A 200 -12.26 -2.11 -19.87
CA GLN A 200 -12.94 -2.17 -18.58
C GLN A 200 -12.26 -3.16 -17.63
N LEU A 201 -11.91 -4.35 -18.10
CA LEU A 201 -11.10 -5.33 -17.34
C LEU A 201 -9.74 -4.75 -16.91
N ARG A 202 -9.10 -3.94 -17.77
CA ARG A 202 -7.85 -3.23 -17.45
C ARG A 202 -8.05 -2.15 -16.37
N LYS A 203 -9.19 -1.47 -16.36
CA LYS A 203 -9.57 -0.50 -15.32
C LYS A 203 -9.79 -1.18 -13.97
N GLU A 204 -10.43 -2.36 -13.98
CA GLU A 204 -10.74 -3.14 -12.78
C GLU A 204 -9.50 -3.85 -12.18
N ALA A 205 -8.47 -4.11 -13.00
CA ALA A 205 -7.22 -4.72 -12.56
C ALA A 205 -6.22 -3.75 -11.92
N LYS A 206 -6.50 -2.44 -11.94
CA LYS A 206 -5.61 -1.44 -11.35
C LYS A 206 -5.68 -1.46 -9.84
N ILE A 207 -4.50 -1.44 -9.21
CA ILE A 207 -4.37 -1.40 -7.75
C ILE A 207 -4.40 0.06 -7.30
N GLY A 208 -5.28 0.40 -6.33
CA GLY A 208 -5.18 1.64 -5.58
C GLY A 208 -4.06 1.51 -4.53
N ILE A 209 -3.27 2.53 -4.33
CA ILE A 209 -2.17 2.50 -3.35
C ILE A 209 -2.38 3.65 -2.36
N LEU A 210 -2.41 3.31 -1.06
CA LEU A 210 -2.31 4.28 0.02
C LEU A 210 -0.90 4.18 0.61
N LEU A 211 -0.11 5.22 0.37
CA LEU A 211 1.28 5.33 0.74
C LEU A 211 1.41 6.27 1.94
N VAL A 212 1.80 5.76 3.08
CA VAL A 212 2.23 6.58 4.23
C VAL A 212 3.71 6.85 4.08
N GLU A 213 4.10 8.11 4.03
CA GLU A 213 5.49 8.52 3.85
C GLU A 213 5.79 9.87 4.49
N GLN A 214 7.08 10.06 4.81
CA GLN A 214 7.65 11.33 5.24
C GLN A 214 8.61 11.92 4.18
N TYR A 215 9.12 11.08 3.29
CA TYR A 215 10.01 11.47 2.21
C TYR A 215 9.22 12.17 1.11
N LEU A 216 9.22 13.51 1.16
CA LEU A 216 8.41 14.37 0.31
C LEU A 216 8.70 14.15 -1.17
N ASP A 217 9.99 14.12 -1.56
CA ASP A 217 10.37 13.97 -2.98
C ASP A 217 9.85 12.66 -3.56
N PHE A 218 9.88 11.59 -2.78
CA PHE A 218 9.31 10.31 -3.19
C PHE A 218 7.79 10.40 -3.39
N CYS A 219 7.07 11.07 -2.48
CA CYS A 219 5.63 11.30 -2.63
C CYS A 219 5.32 12.13 -3.87
N MET A 220 6.11 13.17 -4.14
CA MET A 220 5.98 14.01 -5.35
C MET A 220 6.23 13.22 -6.63
N GLU A 221 7.14 12.27 -6.60
CA GLU A 221 7.49 11.44 -7.76
C GLU A 221 6.42 10.41 -8.11
N VAL A 222 5.84 9.73 -7.11
CA VAL A 222 4.95 8.57 -7.33
C VAL A 222 3.47 8.88 -7.13
N GLY A 223 3.13 9.94 -6.39
CA GLY A 223 1.78 10.27 -5.94
C GLY A 223 0.92 10.91 -7.03
N ASP A 224 -0.38 10.69 -6.94
CA ASP A 224 -1.40 11.41 -7.70
C ASP A 224 -2.11 12.45 -6.82
N CYS A 225 -2.35 12.10 -5.55
CA CYS A 225 -3.02 12.93 -4.57
C CYS A 225 -2.30 12.85 -3.23
N PHE A 226 -2.51 13.86 -2.40
CA PHE A 226 -2.00 13.89 -1.04
C PHE A 226 -3.11 14.15 -0.02
N TYR A 227 -2.89 13.63 1.19
CA TYR A 227 -3.55 14.03 2.42
C TYR A 227 -2.47 14.33 3.45
N ILE A 228 -2.58 15.46 4.13
CA ILE A 228 -1.68 15.81 5.24
C ILE A 228 -2.42 15.63 6.54
N MET A 229 -1.81 14.87 7.43
CA MET A 229 -2.33 14.60 8.76
C MET A 229 -1.57 15.37 9.84
N ASP A 230 -2.29 16.02 10.73
CA ASP A 230 -1.76 16.59 11.96
C ASP A 230 -2.69 16.27 13.13
N ARG A 231 -2.12 15.86 14.27
CA ARG A 231 -2.81 15.54 15.53
C ARG A 231 -4.10 14.73 15.34
N GLY A 232 -4.04 13.73 14.47
CA GLY A 232 -5.15 12.82 14.22
C GLY A 232 -6.24 13.34 13.27
N ASN A 233 -6.04 14.50 12.63
CA ASN A 233 -6.96 15.10 11.66
C ASN A 233 -6.31 15.19 10.28
N ILE A 234 -7.13 15.18 9.22
CA ILE A 234 -6.71 15.61 7.90
C ILE A 234 -6.79 17.14 7.86
N VAL A 235 -5.66 17.82 7.68
CA VAL A 235 -5.57 19.30 7.69
C VAL A 235 -5.43 19.91 6.31
N ALA A 236 -4.97 19.12 5.32
CA ALA A 236 -4.93 19.53 3.91
C ALA A 236 -5.02 18.28 3.02
N HIS A 237 -5.55 18.45 1.82
CA HIS A 237 -5.57 17.41 0.78
C HIS A 237 -5.72 18.06 -0.60
N GLY A 238 -5.29 17.36 -1.64
CA GLY A 238 -5.37 17.85 -3.02
C GLY A 238 -4.67 16.92 -4.01
N ASN A 239 -4.57 17.35 -5.26
CA ASN A 239 -3.71 16.70 -6.24
C ASN A 239 -2.24 16.94 -5.89
N ILE A 240 -1.36 15.98 -6.20
CA ILE A 240 0.06 16.09 -5.81
C ILE A 240 0.72 17.36 -6.38
N GLY A 241 0.33 17.82 -7.58
CA GLY A 241 0.84 19.04 -8.18
C GLY A 241 0.39 20.35 -7.48
N GLU A 242 -0.57 20.29 -6.56
CA GLU A 242 -1.02 21.40 -5.74
C GLU A 242 -0.20 21.56 -4.45
N LEU A 243 0.62 20.55 -4.14
CA LEU A 243 1.51 20.55 -2.98
C LEU A 243 2.65 21.53 -3.21
N ASN A 244 2.56 22.69 -2.59
CA ASN A 244 3.53 23.78 -2.72
C ASN A 244 4.32 24.01 -1.43
N ASP A 245 5.36 24.86 -1.51
CA ASP A 245 6.25 25.18 -0.38
C ASP A 245 5.50 25.76 0.84
N GLU A 246 4.39 26.45 0.61
CA GLU A 246 3.60 27.06 1.70
C GLU A 246 2.90 25.96 2.50
N ILE A 247 2.23 25.01 1.83
CA ILE A 247 1.57 23.85 2.47
C ILE A 247 2.62 22.99 3.19
N VAL A 248 3.77 22.75 2.56
CA VAL A 248 4.87 21.98 3.14
C VAL A 248 5.40 22.67 4.39
N LYS A 249 5.70 23.98 4.35
CA LYS A 249 6.16 24.73 5.51
C LYS A 249 5.14 24.77 6.64
N GLN A 250 3.88 24.93 6.31
CA GLN A 250 2.81 25.02 7.32
C GLN A 250 2.57 23.70 8.05
N HIS A 251 2.67 22.56 7.38
CA HIS A 251 2.17 21.29 7.92
C HIS A 251 3.23 20.18 8.04
N LEU A 252 4.33 20.23 7.31
CA LEU A 252 5.32 19.15 7.24
C LEU A 252 6.69 19.53 7.83
N THR A 253 7.07 20.80 7.83
CA THR A 253 8.32 21.27 8.46
C THR A 253 8.14 21.53 9.96
N VAL A 254 9.24 21.36 10.72
CA VAL A 254 9.32 21.64 12.18
C VAL A 254 9.51 23.13 12.39
#